data_ae658d8022a973dbfd540a9dad6efd47
#
_entry.id   ae658d8022a973dbfd540a9dad6efd47
#
_cell.length_a   1.000
_cell.length_b   1.000
_cell.length_c   1.000
_cell.angle_alpha   90.00
_cell.angle_beta   90.00
_cell.angle_gamma   90.00
#
_symmetry.space_group_name_H-M   'P 1'
#
loop_
_entity.id
_entity.type
_entity.pdbx_description
1 polymer ?
#
loop_
_entity_poly.entity_id
_entity_poly.type
_entity_poly.pdbx_seq_one_letter_code
_entity_poly.pdbx_strand_id
1 'polypeptide(L)'
;MTTTAQAAGRSPVRRLAGTLHRRPRLRLSLLLTAPLLWLAVLYLGSLAVLFVSAFWTTNSFTSEVVKVWSADNFHQLFTLPVYRQVILRSIGVALAVTVLCAVIAFPVAFYTARIAKPARRPLLVVAILTPLWASYLVKVYAWRLILSQDGLADWMLKPLGLSGPGYGPVAAIIALTYLWLPYMILPIHTALEQLPANLLDASADLGAGAARTFRSVVLPMVLPSVAAGSVFTFSLSLGDYITVQIVGGKTQLIGNVVYSNIELNLPMAAALGTVPVVVIVVYLLAMRRTGALSSL
;
A
#
# COMPACT_ATOMS: atom_id res chain seq x y z
N MET A 1 56.39 11.58 -51.71
CA MET A 1 55.04 11.92 -51.20
C MET A 1 54.80 11.13 -49.93
N THR A 2 55.10 11.74 -48.79
CA THR A 2 54.97 11.12 -47.47
C THR A 2 53.66 11.60 -46.84
N THR A 3 52.69 10.70 -46.72
CA THR A 3 51.38 10.96 -46.11
C THR A 3 51.50 10.92 -44.58
N THR A 4 51.52 12.08 -43.95
CA THR A 4 51.46 12.24 -42.50
C THR A 4 50.05 11.84 -41.99
N ALA A 5 49.93 10.66 -41.38
CA ALA A 5 48.72 10.23 -40.68
C ALA A 5 48.53 11.10 -39.43
N GLN A 6 47.54 12.03 -39.49
CA GLN A 6 47.09 12.79 -38.34
C GLN A 6 46.57 11.86 -37.23
N ALA A 7 47.33 11.76 -36.15
CA ALA A 7 46.87 11.14 -34.93
C ALA A 7 45.72 12.01 -34.33
N ALA A 8 44.49 11.72 -34.73
CA ALA A 8 43.30 12.35 -34.17
C ALA A 8 43.25 12.03 -32.66
N GLY A 9 43.59 13.00 -31.83
CA GLY A 9 43.52 12.93 -30.39
C GLY A 9 42.12 12.49 -29.94
N ARG A 10 42.00 11.29 -29.38
CA ARG A 10 40.74 10.76 -28.81
C ARG A 10 40.23 11.77 -27.80
N SER A 11 39.09 12.41 -28.09
CA SER A 11 38.45 13.36 -27.19
C SER A 11 38.30 12.75 -25.80
N PRO A 12 38.43 13.54 -24.72
CA PRO A 12 38.33 13.04 -23.33
C PRO A 12 37.02 12.30 -23.09
N VAL A 13 35.94 12.65 -23.81
CA VAL A 13 34.63 11.96 -23.76
C VAL A 13 34.71 10.52 -24.29
N ARG A 14 35.51 10.26 -25.36
CA ARG A 14 35.72 8.90 -25.88
C ARG A 14 36.58 8.02 -24.96
N ARG A 15 37.51 8.62 -24.21
CA ARG A 15 38.30 7.89 -23.22
C ARG A 15 37.43 7.53 -22.01
N LEU A 16 36.58 8.44 -21.53
CA LEU A 16 35.60 8.19 -20.48
C LEU A 16 34.58 7.11 -20.90
N ALA A 17 34.04 7.18 -22.12
CA ALA A 17 33.13 6.17 -22.64
C ALA A 17 33.80 4.77 -22.73
N GLY A 18 35.07 4.70 -23.10
CA GLY A 18 35.83 3.44 -23.16
C GLY A 18 36.12 2.84 -21.78
N THR A 19 36.39 3.65 -20.78
CA THR A 19 36.58 3.18 -19.38
C THR A 19 35.26 2.75 -18.73
N LEU A 20 34.16 3.46 -19.01
CA LEU A 20 32.83 3.08 -18.55
C LEU A 20 32.36 1.76 -19.20
N HIS A 21 32.69 1.53 -20.46
CA HIS A 21 32.29 0.28 -21.15
C HIS A 21 33.02 -0.94 -20.59
N ARG A 22 34.28 -0.77 -20.16
CA ARG A 22 35.10 -1.84 -19.57
C ARG A 22 34.76 -2.19 -18.12
N ARG A 23 34.01 -1.31 -17.39
CA ARG A 23 33.62 -1.49 -16.00
C ARG A 23 32.08 -1.40 -15.84
N PRO A 24 31.34 -2.48 -16.11
CA PRO A 24 29.87 -2.45 -16.08
C PRO A 24 29.31 -2.01 -14.73
N ARG A 25 29.99 -2.33 -13.63
CA ARG A 25 29.58 -1.91 -12.27
C ARG A 25 29.69 -0.39 -12.07
N LEU A 26 30.75 0.27 -12.61
CA LEU A 26 30.89 1.73 -12.56
C LEU A 26 29.86 2.44 -13.43
N ARG A 27 29.54 1.89 -14.60
CA ARG A 27 28.48 2.41 -15.45
C ARG A 27 27.12 2.31 -14.78
N LEU A 28 26.82 1.17 -14.16
CA LEU A 28 25.58 0.93 -13.43
C LEU A 28 25.47 1.88 -12.22
N SER A 29 26.54 2.01 -11.42
CA SER A 29 26.52 2.93 -10.27
C SER A 29 26.30 4.38 -10.71
N LEU A 30 27.00 4.88 -11.74
CA LEU A 30 26.81 6.24 -12.24
C LEU A 30 25.40 6.49 -12.80
N LEU A 31 24.82 5.52 -13.49
CA LEU A 31 23.45 5.64 -13.99
C LEU A 31 22.42 5.65 -12.88
N LEU A 32 22.64 4.85 -11.82
CA LEU A 32 21.74 4.76 -10.68
C LEU A 32 21.97 5.86 -9.64
N THR A 33 23.14 6.49 -9.60
CA THR A 33 23.46 7.51 -8.57
C THR A 33 22.51 8.69 -8.63
N ALA A 34 22.20 9.24 -9.81
CA ALA A 34 21.32 10.39 -9.93
C ALA A 34 19.88 10.10 -9.44
N PRO A 35 19.17 9.05 -9.90
CA PRO A 35 17.84 8.75 -9.41
C PRO A 35 17.83 8.29 -7.96
N LEU A 36 18.84 7.50 -7.51
CA LEU A 36 18.91 7.07 -6.13
C LEU A 36 19.24 8.21 -5.16
N LEU A 37 20.12 9.12 -5.55
CA LEU A 37 20.44 10.30 -4.75
C LEU A 37 19.24 11.23 -4.64
N TRP A 38 18.51 11.44 -5.73
CA TRP A 38 17.27 12.20 -5.74
C TRP A 38 16.23 11.59 -4.78
N LEU A 39 15.98 10.29 -4.89
CA LEU A 39 15.09 9.57 -3.99
C LEU A 39 15.55 9.63 -2.53
N ALA A 40 16.84 9.40 -2.28
CA ALA A 40 17.38 9.43 -0.93
C ALA A 40 17.28 10.82 -0.30
N VAL A 41 17.66 11.87 -1.02
CA VAL A 41 17.65 13.24 -0.48
C VAL A 41 16.23 13.73 -0.26
N LEU A 42 15.34 13.58 -1.25
CA LEU A 42 13.98 14.11 -1.12
C LEU A 42 13.11 13.25 -0.20
N TYR A 43 13.17 11.94 -0.34
CA TYR A 43 12.29 11.06 0.42
C TYR A 43 12.81 10.80 1.83
N LEU A 44 14.06 10.32 1.97
CA LEU A 44 14.63 10.08 3.30
C LEU A 44 14.93 11.38 4.04
N GLY A 45 15.28 12.45 3.31
CA GLY A 45 15.48 13.77 3.89
C GLY A 45 14.19 14.34 4.47
N SER A 46 13.07 14.27 3.76
CA SER A 46 11.77 14.70 4.29
C SER A 46 11.31 13.88 5.50
N LEU A 47 11.50 12.56 5.47
CA LEU A 47 11.22 11.70 6.63
C LEU A 47 12.12 12.02 7.81
N ALA A 48 13.40 12.30 7.58
CA ALA A 48 14.32 12.70 8.64
C ALA A 48 13.90 14.04 9.28
N VAL A 49 13.53 15.03 8.47
CA VAL A 49 13.02 16.32 8.97
C VAL A 49 11.73 16.11 9.78
N LEU A 50 10.79 15.29 9.27
CA LEU A 50 9.58 14.95 10.01
C LEU A 50 9.93 14.30 11.35
N PHE A 51 10.81 13.30 11.35
CA PHE A 51 11.22 12.59 12.58
C PHE A 51 11.92 13.52 13.57
N VAL A 52 12.79 14.42 13.10
CA VAL A 52 13.47 15.41 13.94
C VAL A 52 12.44 16.40 14.52
N SER A 53 11.50 16.88 13.70
CA SER A 53 10.47 17.83 14.18
C SER A 53 9.53 17.22 15.22
N ALA A 54 9.37 15.90 15.24
CA ALA A 54 8.61 15.19 16.28
C ALA A 54 9.17 15.35 17.69
N PHE A 55 10.46 15.70 17.82
CA PHE A 55 11.13 15.99 19.11
C PHE A 55 11.09 17.48 19.51
N TRP A 56 10.48 18.35 18.71
CA TRP A 56 10.30 19.74 19.06
C TRP A 56 9.04 19.94 19.88
N THR A 57 8.87 21.14 20.44
CA THR A 57 7.69 21.52 21.22
C THR A 57 6.93 22.65 20.53
N THR A 58 5.68 22.82 20.89
CA THR A 58 4.85 23.92 20.42
C THR A 58 4.52 24.83 21.59
N ASN A 59 4.64 26.14 21.41
CA ASN A 59 4.17 27.09 22.37
C ASN A 59 2.64 27.06 22.43
N SER A 60 2.07 26.78 23.60
CA SER A 60 0.62 26.63 23.78
C SER A 60 -0.19 27.92 23.50
N PHE A 61 0.44 29.10 23.54
CA PHE A 61 -0.24 30.39 23.33
C PHE A 61 -0.15 30.89 21.89
N THR A 62 1.01 30.69 21.24
CA THR A 62 1.26 31.20 19.87
C THR A 62 1.15 30.14 18.78
N SER A 63 1.04 28.87 19.15
CA SER A 63 1.14 27.72 18.24
C SER A 63 2.44 27.68 17.42
N GLU A 64 3.46 28.47 17.81
CA GLU A 64 4.74 28.47 17.15
C GLU A 64 5.60 27.27 17.56
N VAL A 65 6.31 26.72 16.61
CA VAL A 65 7.22 25.60 16.85
C VAL A 65 8.50 26.09 17.52
N VAL A 66 8.76 25.61 18.73
CA VAL A 66 9.96 25.89 19.49
C VAL A 66 10.92 24.72 19.33
N LYS A 67 12.11 24.98 18.80
CA LYS A 67 13.14 23.95 18.52
C LYS A 67 13.90 23.54 19.80
N VAL A 68 13.16 23.16 20.82
CA VAL A 68 13.68 22.56 22.05
C VAL A 68 13.45 21.06 21.99
N TRP A 69 14.51 20.29 22.20
CA TRP A 69 14.43 18.85 22.20
C TRP A 69 13.63 18.32 23.38
N SER A 70 12.53 17.64 23.10
CA SER A 70 11.69 17.00 24.09
C SER A 70 11.13 15.69 23.54
N ALA A 71 10.96 14.70 24.40
CA ALA A 71 10.27 13.46 24.10
C ALA A 71 8.77 13.49 24.50
N ASP A 72 8.25 14.64 24.93
CA ASP A 72 6.89 14.77 25.48
C ASP A 72 5.81 14.34 24.47
N ASN A 73 5.99 14.64 23.17
CA ASN A 73 5.04 14.22 22.15
C ASN A 73 4.91 12.67 22.13
N PHE A 74 6.04 11.95 22.15
CA PHE A 74 6.03 10.49 22.19
C PHE A 74 5.47 9.97 23.53
N HIS A 75 5.82 10.60 24.64
CA HIS A 75 5.25 10.25 25.92
C HIS A 75 3.72 10.40 25.92
N GLN A 76 3.18 11.49 25.37
CA GLN A 76 1.75 11.70 25.22
C GLN A 76 1.08 10.65 24.31
N LEU A 77 1.74 10.22 23.22
CA LEU A 77 1.21 9.18 22.35
C LEU A 77 0.93 7.86 23.07
N PHE A 78 1.77 7.52 24.05
CA PHE A 78 1.65 6.25 24.79
C PHE A 78 0.83 6.39 26.09
N THR A 79 0.80 7.56 26.71
CA THR A 79 0.11 7.77 27.98
C THR A 79 -1.33 8.20 27.81
N LEU A 80 -1.63 9.07 26.82
CA LEU A 80 -3.00 9.55 26.62
C LEU A 80 -3.87 8.49 25.94
N PRO A 81 -5.00 8.11 26.57
CA PRO A 81 -5.89 7.06 26.02
C PRO A 81 -6.41 7.37 24.63
N VAL A 82 -6.61 8.65 24.31
CA VAL A 82 -7.13 9.11 23.00
C VAL A 82 -6.21 8.68 21.87
N TYR A 83 -4.91 8.98 21.96
CA TYR A 83 -3.95 8.60 20.90
C TYR A 83 -3.79 7.10 20.77
N ARG A 84 -3.72 6.38 21.90
CA ARG A 84 -3.64 4.93 21.91
C ARG A 84 -4.86 4.29 21.23
N GLN A 85 -6.07 4.78 21.52
CA GLN A 85 -7.29 4.29 20.87
C GLN A 85 -7.28 4.56 19.35
N VAL A 86 -6.84 5.76 18.92
CA VAL A 86 -6.73 6.10 17.51
C VAL A 86 -5.73 5.18 16.80
N ILE A 87 -4.56 4.94 17.39
CA ILE A 87 -3.53 4.04 16.84
C ILE A 87 -4.08 2.62 16.68
N LEU A 88 -4.64 2.05 17.75
CA LEU A 88 -5.19 0.69 17.74
C LEU A 88 -6.36 0.56 16.75
N ARG A 89 -7.24 1.55 16.69
CA ARG A 89 -8.35 1.59 15.74
C ARG A 89 -7.85 1.64 14.31
N SER A 90 -6.85 2.45 14.01
CA SER A 90 -6.27 2.56 12.66
C SER A 90 -5.65 1.24 12.22
N ILE A 91 -4.88 0.58 13.08
CA ILE A 91 -4.31 -0.74 12.81
C ILE A 91 -5.44 -1.77 12.60
N GLY A 92 -6.46 -1.74 13.46
CA GLY A 92 -7.61 -2.65 13.35
C GLY A 92 -8.38 -2.47 12.05
N VAL A 93 -8.65 -1.23 11.62
CA VAL A 93 -9.29 -0.92 10.34
C VAL A 93 -8.42 -1.39 9.16
N ALA A 94 -7.12 -1.07 9.17
CA ALA A 94 -6.21 -1.48 8.11
C ALA A 94 -6.11 -3.02 8.00
N LEU A 95 -6.05 -3.74 9.11
CA LEU A 95 -6.09 -5.20 9.13
C LEU A 95 -7.42 -5.74 8.61
N ALA A 96 -8.55 -5.18 9.05
CA ALA A 96 -9.88 -5.60 8.57
C ALA A 96 -10.02 -5.42 7.05
N VAL A 97 -9.60 -4.27 6.52
CA VAL A 97 -9.58 -4.00 5.07
C VAL A 97 -8.68 -5.00 4.35
N THR A 98 -7.47 -5.27 4.88
CA THR A 98 -6.53 -6.20 4.26
C THR A 98 -7.09 -7.63 4.20
N VAL A 99 -7.71 -8.09 5.28
CA VAL A 99 -8.35 -9.42 5.34
C VAL A 99 -9.53 -9.49 4.37
N LEU A 100 -10.40 -8.47 4.36
CA LEU A 100 -11.53 -8.42 3.42
C LEU A 100 -11.06 -8.38 1.96
N CYS A 101 -10.02 -7.57 1.66
CA CYS A 101 -9.41 -7.59 0.33
C CYS A 101 -8.91 -8.98 -0.04
N ALA A 102 -8.20 -9.70 0.86
CA ALA A 102 -7.69 -11.04 0.57
C ALA A 102 -8.83 -12.04 0.33
N VAL A 103 -9.87 -12.01 1.16
CA VAL A 103 -11.03 -12.91 1.06
C VAL A 103 -11.80 -12.68 -0.26
N ILE A 104 -11.97 -11.43 -0.68
CA ILE A 104 -12.68 -11.08 -1.92
C ILE A 104 -11.76 -11.27 -3.14
N ALA A 105 -10.50 -10.88 -3.05
CA ALA A 105 -9.54 -10.96 -4.14
C ALA A 105 -9.27 -12.40 -4.57
N PHE A 106 -9.18 -13.33 -3.62
CA PHE A 106 -8.83 -14.71 -3.92
C PHE A 106 -9.82 -15.39 -4.90
N PRO A 107 -11.15 -15.44 -4.66
CA PRO A 107 -12.10 -16.04 -5.59
C PRO A 107 -12.15 -15.31 -6.93
N VAL A 108 -12.03 -13.97 -6.95
CA VAL A 108 -11.99 -13.17 -8.17
C VAL A 108 -10.75 -13.51 -9.01
N ALA A 109 -9.59 -13.53 -8.39
CA ALA A 109 -8.32 -13.89 -9.04
C ALA A 109 -8.34 -15.35 -9.52
N PHE A 110 -8.87 -16.26 -8.71
CA PHE A 110 -8.97 -17.68 -9.09
C PHE A 110 -9.90 -17.89 -10.29
N TYR A 111 -11.06 -17.23 -10.29
CA TYR A 111 -11.95 -17.29 -11.44
C TYR A 111 -11.30 -16.75 -12.70
N THR A 112 -10.69 -15.57 -12.63
CA THR A 112 -10.07 -14.91 -13.79
C THR A 112 -8.86 -15.67 -14.34
N ALA A 113 -8.00 -16.22 -13.47
CA ALA A 113 -6.79 -16.93 -13.88
C ALA A 113 -7.08 -18.37 -14.34
N ARG A 114 -8.02 -19.10 -13.72
CA ARG A 114 -8.16 -20.56 -13.90
C ARG A 114 -9.46 -20.98 -14.57
N ILE A 115 -10.58 -20.31 -14.30
CA ILE A 115 -11.89 -20.75 -14.77
C ILE A 115 -12.30 -20.02 -16.05
N ALA A 116 -12.02 -18.73 -16.14
CA ALA A 116 -12.45 -17.91 -17.28
C ALA A 116 -11.87 -18.42 -18.60
N LYS A 117 -12.70 -18.38 -19.65
CA LYS A 117 -12.26 -18.71 -21.01
C LYS A 117 -11.11 -17.79 -21.45
N PRO A 118 -10.08 -18.30 -22.17
CA PRO A 118 -8.90 -17.51 -22.58
C PRO A 118 -9.28 -16.17 -23.26
N ALA A 119 -10.29 -16.18 -24.11
CA ALA A 119 -10.75 -14.97 -24.80
C ALA A 119 -11.35 -13.90 -23.86
N ARG A 120 -11.84 -14.26 -22.68
CA ARG A 120 -12.44 -13.33 -21.70
C ARG A 120 -11.48 -12.86 -20.63
N ARG A 121 -10.36 -13.54 -20.41
CA ARG A 121 -9.37 -13.20 -19.37
C ARG A 121 -8.87 -11.76 -19.48
N PRO A 122 -8.41 -11.28 -20.65
CA PRO A 122 -7.93 -9.90 -20.77
C PRO A 122 -8.99 -8.87 -20.41
N LEU A 123 -10.24 -9.10 -20.82
CA LEU A 123 -11.36 -8.20 -20.53
C LEU A 123 -11.65 -8.13 -19.03
N LEU A 124 -11.61 -9.28 -18.33
CA LEU A 124 -11.81 -9.33 -16.89
C LEU A 124 -10.68 -8.62 -16.12
N VAL A 125 -9.42 -8.79 -16.55
CA VAL A 125 -8.28 -8.07 -15.97
C VAL A 125 -8.43 -6.56 -16.19
N VAL A 126 -8.79 -6.12 -17.38
CA VAL A 126 -9.08 -4.70 -17.66
C VAL A 126 -10.23 -4.20 -16.78
N ALA A 127 -11.31 -4.96 -16.61
CA ALA A 127 -12.42 -4.58 -15.75
C ALA A 127 -12.01 -4.41 -14.28
N ILE A 128 -11.11 -5.27 -13.76
CA ILE A 128 -10.54 -5.17 -12.41
C ILE A 128 -9.66 -3.92 -12.28
N LEU A 129 -8.92 -3.55 -13.35
CA LEU A 129 -8.03 -2.40 -13.35
C LEU A 129 -8.75 -1.07 -13.61
N THR A 130 -9.89 -1.09 -14.28
CA THR A 130 -10.66 0.12 -14.64
C THR A 130 -10.88 1.08 -13.45
N PRO A 131 -11.21 0.61 -12.23
CA PRO A 131 -11.34 1.49 -11.08
C PRO A 131 -10.07 2.25 -10.71
N LEU A 132 -8.88 1.75 -11.07
CA LEU A 132 -7.62 2.44 -10.77
C LEU A 132 -7.45 3.71 -11.60
N TRP A 133 -8.05 3.78 -12.78
CA TRP A 133 -7.98 4.96 -13.66
C TRP A 133 -8.99 6.05 -13.28
N ALA A 134 -10.02 5.70 -12.52
CA ALA A 134 -10.96 6.70 -12.01
C ALA A 134 -10.31 7.53 -10.89
N SER A 135 -10.64 8.83 -10.86
CA SER A 135 -10.15 9.71 -9.78
C SER A 135 -10.47 9.16 -8.40
N TYR A 136 -9.49 9.21 -7.51
CA TYR A 136 -9.65 8.75 -6.13
C TYR A 136 -10.82 9.46 -5.43
N LEU A 137 -10.89 10.78 -5.50
CA LEU A 137 -11.95 11.56 -4.86
C LEU A 137 -13.34 11.21 -5.42
N VAL A 138 -13.47 11.05 -6.73
CA VAL A 138 -14.75 10.65 -7.35
C VAL A 138 -15.24 9.33 -6.79
N LYS A 139 -14.36 8.34 -6.62
CA LYS A 139 -14.71 7.05 -6.02
C LYS A 139 -15.17 7.21 -4.57
N VAL A 140 -14.47 8.00 -3.76
CA VAL A 140 -14.83 8.22 -2.36
C VAL A 140 -16.18 8.93 -2.23
N TYR A 141 -16.43 9.96 -3.05
CA TYR A 141 -17.74 10.62 -3.06
C TYR A 141 -18.87 9.74 -3.58
N ALA A 142 -18.59 8.87 -4.56
CA ALA A 142 -19.55 7.87 -4.99
C ALA A 142 -19.95 6.93 -3.84
N TRP A 143 -18.95 6.44 -3.07
CA TRP A 143 -19.20 5.65 -1.87
C TRP A 143 -19.96 6.43 -0.79
N ARG A 144 -19.68 7.72 -0.63
CA ARG A 144 -20.46 8.58 0.27
C ARG A 144 -21.95 8.59 -0.10
N LEU A 145 -22.27 8.72 -1.38
CA LEU A 145 -23.65 8.69 -1.85
C LEU A 145 -24.30 7.30 -1.69
N ILE A 146 -23.55 6.24 -2.00
CA ILE A 146 -24.03 4.86 -1.87
C ILE A 146 -24.36 4.51 -0.42
N LEU A 147 -23.50 4.94 0.54
CA LEU A 147 -23.61 4.59 1.95
C LEU A 147 -24.40 5.62 2.78
N SER A 148 -24.92 6.70 2.18
CA SER A 148 -25.74 7.67 2.89
C SER A 148 -27.03 7.06 3.42
N GLN A 149 -27.62 7.69 4.41
CA GLN A 149 -29.00 7.38 4.81
C GLN A 149 -29.92 7.61 3.62
N ASP A 150 -30.81 6.68 3.34
CA ASP A 150 -31.65 6.60 2.13
C ASP A 150 -30.84 6.48 0.82
N GLY A 151 -29.56 6.15 0.89
CA GLY A 151 -28.71 5.88 -0.26
C GLY A 151 -28.99 4.52 -0.91
N LEU A 152 -28.20 4.21 -1.96
CA LEU A 152 -28.36 2.97 -2.73
C LEU A 152 -28.21 1.71 -1.84
N ALA A 153 -27.27 1.72 -0.89
CA ALA A 153 -27.07 0.60 0.03
C ALA A 153 -28.30 0.37 0.92
N ASP A 154 -28.87 1.46 1.44
CA ASP A 154 -30.07 1.40 2.26
C ASP A 154 -31.28 0.88 1.43
N TRP A 155 -31.45 1.41 0.22
CA TRP A 155 -32.50 0.96 -0.69
C TRP A 155 -32.40 -0.54 -1.03
N MET A 156 -31.19 -1.07 -1.26
CA MET A 156 -30.97 -2.49 -1.54
C MET A 156 -31.22 -3.39 -0.32
N LEU A 157 -30.99 -2.91 0.89
CA LEU A 157 -31.12 -3.67 2.12
C LEU A 157 -32.54 -3.61 2.73
N LYS A 158 -33.33 -2.58 2.39
CA LYS A 158 -34.72 -2.42 2.84
C LYS A 158 -35.62 -3.67 2.64
N PRO A 159 -35.57 -4.38 1.49
CA PRO A 159 -36.37 -5.58 1.30
C PRO A 159 -36.02 -6.73 2.26
N LEU A 160 -34.80 -6.72 2.83
CA LEU A 160 -34.34 -7.69 3.82
C LEU A 160 -34.60 -7.26 5.28
N GLY A 161 -35.29 -6.12 5.46
CA GLY A 161 -35.52 -5.53 6.78
C GLY A 161 -34.27 -4.96 7.45
N LEU A 162 -33.22 -4.71 6.66
CA LEU A 162 -31.94 -4.17 7.13
C LEU A 162 -31.79 -2.71 6.67
N SER A 163 -31.15 -1.89 7.48
CA SER A 163 -30.73 -0.54 7.13
C SER A 163 -29.29 -0.54 6.61
N GLY A 164 -28.98 0.40 5.73
CA GLY A 164 -27.61 0.61 5.28
C GLY A 164 -26.67 0.98 6.43
N PRO A 165 -25.36 0.78 6.28
CA PRO A 165 -24.37 1.01 7.36
C PRO A 165 -24.27 2.49 7.79
N GLY A 166 -24.76 3.42 6.96
CA GLY A 166 -24.60 4.86 7.19
C GLY A 166 -23.12 5.25 7.19
N TYR A 167 -22.80 6.44 7.73
CA TYR A 167 -21.43 6.89 7.89
C TYR A 167 -20.84 6.40 9.20
N GLY A 168 -19.64 5.81 9.14
CA GLY A 168 -18.99 5.26 10.32
C GLY A 168 -17.80 4.35 9.97
N PRO A 169 -17.27 3.62 10.95
CA PRO A 169 -16.11 2.77 10.73
C PRO A 169 -16.37 1.64 9.73
N VAL A 170 -17.59 1.11 9.70
CA VAL A 170 -18.00 0.07 8.73
C VAL A 170 -18.02 0.63 7.31
N ALA A 171 -18.58 1.82 7.12
CA ALA A 171 -18.57 2.52 5.84
C ALA A 171 -17.13 2.79 5.33
N ALA A 172 -16.25 3.21 6.23
CA ALA A 172 -14.84 3.41 5.90
C ALA A 172 -14.18 2.10 5.46
N ILE A 173 -14.39 0.99 6.19
CA ILE A 173 -13.86 -0.33 5.82
C ILE A 173 -14.35 -0.78 4.45
N ILE A 174 -15.64 -0.63 4.16
CA ILE A 174 -16.23 -1.00 2.85
C ILE A 174 -15.59 -0.17 1.72
N ALA A 175 -15.55 1.15 1.88
CA ALA A 175 -14.99 2.04 0.87
C ALA A 175 -13.49 1.78 0.63
N LEU A 176 -12.70 1.64 1.71
CA LEU A 176 -11.28 1.31 1.62
C LEU A 176 -11.03 -0.05 0.98
N THR A 177 -11.87 -1.05 1.30
CA THR A 177 -11.78 -2.39 0.67
C THR A 177 -11.97 -2.28 -0.85
N TYR A 178 -12.99 -1.55 -1.32
CA TYR A 178 -13.18 -1.33 -2.75
C TYR A 178 -12.00 -0.60 -3.39
N LEU A 179 -11.49 0.45 -2.74
CA LEU A 179 -10.39 1.26 -3.28
C LEU A 179 -9.11 0.45 -3.47
N TRP A 180 -8.78 -0.42 -2.52
CA TRP A 180 -7.50 -1.13 -2.47
C TRP A 180 -7.59 -2.58 -2.97
N LEU A 181 -8.79 -3.08 -3.29
CA LEU A 181 -9.03 -4.44 -3.79
C LEU A 181 -8.17 -4.81 -5.01
N PRO A 182 -8.00 -3.97 -6.05
CA PRO A 182 -7.17 -4.31 -7.20
C PRO A 182 -5.71 -4.62 -6.84
N TYR A 183 -5.16 -3.93 -5.84
CA TYR A 183 -3.78 -4.16 -5.36
C TYR A 183 -3.59 -5.52 -4.69
N MET A 184 -4.67 -6.13 -4.19
CA MET A 184 -4.67 -7.49 -3.68
C MET A 184 -4.92 -8.52 -4.80
N ILE A 185 -5.81 -8.21 -5.75
CA ILE A 185 -6.16 -9.14 -6.84
C ILE A 185 -4.97 -9.40 -7.74
N LEU A 186 -4.21 -8.36 -8.13
CA LEU A 186 -3.15 -8.47 -9.13
C LEU A 186 -2.04 -9.48 -8.75
N PRO A 187 -1.41 -9.41 -7.57
CA PRO A 187 -0.39 -10.37 -7.18
C PRO A 187 -0.94 -11.80 -7.10
N ILE A 188 -2.15 -11.97 -6.58
CA ILE A 188 -2.81 -13.28 -6.46
C ILE A 188 -3.11 -13.85 -7.85
N HIS A 189 -3.62 -13.02 -8.76
CA HIS A 189 -3.91 -13.41 -10.14
C HIS A 189 -2.64 -13.89 -10.86
N THR A 190 -1.56 -13.11 -10.78
CA THR A 190 -0.27 -13.45 -11.41
C THR A 190 0.29 -14.76 -10.86
N ALA A 191 0.23 -14.98 -9.54
CA ALA A 191 0.67 -16.22 -8.94
C ALA A 191 -0.17 -17.42 -9.39
N LEU A 192 -1.48 -17.23 -9.50
CA LEU A 192 -2.37 -18.28 -9.99
C LEU A 192 -2.14 -18.58 -11.46
N GLU A 193 -1.84 -17.62 -12.32
CA GLU A 193 -1.49 -17.86 -13.72
C GLU A 193 -0.18 -18.67 -13.86
N GLN A 194 0.80 -18.38 -13.02
CA GLN A 194 2.10 -19.03 -13.03
C GLN A 194 2.08 -20.43 -12.38
N LEU A 195 1.00 -20.83 -11.71
CA LEU A 195 0.91 -22.14 -11.07
C LEU A 195 0.92 -23.26 -12.13
N PRO A 196 1.89 -24.19 -12.09
CA PRO A 196 2.00 -25.26 -13.07
C PRO A 196 0.81 -26.23 -13.05
N ALA A 197 0.20 -26.51 -14.20
CA ALA A 197 -0.96 -27.40 -14.29
C ALA A 197 -0.65 -28.82 -13.83
N ASN A 198 0.57 -29.32 -14.12
CA ASN A 198 1.04 -30.64 -13.73
C ASN A 198 0.98 -30.89 -12.20
N LEU A 199 1.09 -29.87 -11.37
CA LEU A 199 0.96 -30.04 -9.91
C LEU A 199 -0.49 -30.31 -9.50
N LEU A 200 -1.44 -29.73 -10.22
CA LEU A 200 -2.87 -29.98 -9.99
C LEU A 200 -3.25 -31.37 -10.45
N ASP A 201 -2.73 -31.80 -11.62
CA ASP A 201 -2.95 -33.12 -12.18
C ASP A 201 -2.32 -34.22 -11.28
N ALA A 202 -1.08 -34.01 -10.83
CA ALA A 202 -0.41 -34.93 -9.90
C ALA A 202 -1.17 -35.04 -8.55
N SER A 203 -1.73 -33.96 -8.07
CA SER A 203 -2.58 -33.99 -6.86
C SER A 203 -3.85 -34.80 -7.07
N ALA A 204 -4.46 -34.71 -8.25
CA ALA A 204 -5.63 -35.50 -8.62
C ALA A 204 -5.31 -36.96 -8.76
N ASP A 205 -4.18 -37.30 -9.39
CA ASP A 205 -3.68 -38.70 -9.57
C ASP A 205 -3.41 -39.39 -8.23
N LEU A 206 -3.00 -38.61 -7.21
CA LEU A 206 -2.86 -39.06 -5.81
C LEU A 206 -4.20 -39.16 -5.07
N GLY A 207 -5.33 -38.99 -5.74
CA GLY A 207 -6.67 -39.07 -5.17
C GLY A 207 -7.08 -37.89 -4.27
N ALA A 208 -6.39 -36.75 -4.37
CA ALA A 208 -6.76 -35.57 -3.60
C ALA A 208 -8.01 -34.90 -4.18
N GLY A 209 -9.05 -34.75 -3.38
CA GLY A 209 -10.20 -33.93 -3.74
C GLY A 209 -9.87 -32.44 -3.81
N ALA A 210 -10.74 -31.63 -4.46
CA ALA A 210 -10.53 -30.20 -4.72
C ALA A 210 -10.12 -29.39 -3.47
N ALA A 211 -10.75 -29.64 -2.31
CA ALA A 211 -10.41 -28.95 -1.07
C ALA A 211 -9.00 -29.28 -0.56
N ARG A 212 -8.57 -30.53 -0.75
CA ARG A 212 -7.22 -30.96 -0.36
C ARG A 212 -6.17 -30.38 -1.29
N THR A 213 -6.39 -30.43 -2.60
CA THR A 213 -5.53 -29.78 -3.62
C THR A 213 -5.41 -28.28 -3.33
N PHE A 214 -6.52 -27.62 -3.02
CA PHE A 214 -6.53 -26.20 -2.67
C PHE A 214 -5.62 -25.91 -1.46
N ARG A 215 -5.81 -26.63 -0.34
CA ARG A 215 -5.06 -26.40 0.90
C ARG A 215 -3.59 -26.81 0.82
N SER A 216 -3.28 -27.87 0.10
CA SER A 216 -1.93 -28.46 0.09
C SER A 216 -1.05 -28.00 -1.09
N VAL A 217 -1.65 -27.51 -2.18
CA VAL A 217 -0.92 -27.08 -3.39
C VAL A 217 -1.16 -25.61 -3.67
N VAL A 218 -2.41 -25.22 -3.92
CA VAL A 218 -2.74 -23.85 -4.38
C VAL A 218 -2.43 -22.80 -3.32
N LEU A 219 -2.96 -22.97 -2.11
CA LEU A 219 -2.84 -21.99 -1.05
C LEU A 219 -1.38 -21.73 -0.63
N PRO A 220 -0.51 -22.74 -0.39
CA PRO A 220 0.88 -22.50 -0.04
C PRO A 220 1.67 -21.77 -1.13
N MET A 221 1.39 -22.07 -2.41
CA MET A 221 2.08 -21.45 -3.54
C MET A 221 1.64 -20.00 -3.78
N VAL A 222 0.39 -19.66 -3.46
CA VAL A 222 -0.17 -18.31 -3.64
C VAL A 222 0.02 -17.43 -2.40
N LEU A 223 0.26 -18.02 -1.23
CA LEU A 223 0.41 -17.30 0.03
C LEU A 223 1.46 -16.17 0.00
N PRO A 224 2.65 -16.33 -0.61
CA PRO A 224 3.61 -15.25 -0.76
C PRO A 224 3.04 -14.04 -1.52
N SER A 225 2.24 -14.29 -2.55
CA SER A 225 1.60 -13.22 -3.34
C SER A 225 0.43 -12.57 -2.61
N VAL A 226 -0.31 -13.31 -1.79
CA VAL A 226 -1.29 -12.74 -0.85
C VAL A 226 -0.58 -11.83 0.14
N ALA A 227 0.56 -12.27 0.68
CA ALA A 227 1.35 -11.46 1.59
C ALA A 227 1.91 -10.19 0.90
N ALA A 228 2.36 -10.29 -0.36
CA ALA A 228 2.78 -9.13 -1.15
C ALA A 228 1.62 -8.13 -1.37
N GLY A 229 0.43 -8.60 -1.79
CA GLY A 229 -0.77 -7.78 -1.92
C GLY A 229 -1.21 -7.15 -0.60
N SER A 230 -1.05 -7.88 0.52
CA SER A 230 -1.40 -7.38 1.84
C SER A 230 -0.52 -6.20 2.30
N VAL A 231 0.75 -6.16 1.89
CA VAL A 231 1.64 -5.03 2.17
C VAL A 231 1.07 -3.73 1.58
N PHE A 232 0.61 -3.78 0.33
CA PHE A 232 0.00 -2.61 -0.32
C PHE A 232 -1.33 -2.24 0.33
N THR A 233 -2.25 -3.17 0.47
CA THR A 233 -3.58 -2.88 1.03
C THR A 233 -3.52 -2.39 2.46
N PHE A 234 -2.66 -2.97 3.29
CA PHE A 234 -2.45 -2.54 4.66
C PHE A 234 -1.87 -1.13 4.75
N SER A 235 -0.78 -0.87 4.00
CA SER A 235 -0.08 0.42 4.04
C SER A 235 -0.97 1.55 3.53
N LEU A 236 -1.66 1.33 2.41
CA LEU A 236 -2.56 2.32 1.83
C LEU A 236 -3.77 2.60 2.73
N SER A 237 -4.32 1.57 3.39
CA SER A 237 -5.44 1.74 4.31
C SER A 237 -5.04 2.45 5.61
N LEU A 238 -3.82 2.18 6.12
CA LEU A 238 -3.32 2.79 7.35
C LEU A 238 -3.08 4.30 7.18
N GLY A 239 -2.63 4.72 5.98
CA GLY A 239 -2.34 6.12 5.66
C GLY A 239 -3.52 6.92 5.12
N ASP A 240 -4.65 6.29 4.84
CA ASP A 240 -5.79 6.96 4.22
C ASP A 240 -6.58 7.80 5.24
N TYR A 241 -6.55 9.12 5.07
CA TYR A 241 -7.33 10.04 5.89
C TYR A 241 -8.56 10.60 5.15
N ILE A 242 -8.49 10.70 3.81
CA ILE A 242 -9.54 11.36 3.01
C ILE A 242 -10.81 10.50 2.99
N THR A 243 -10.69 9.20 2.73
CA THR A 243 -11.85 8.29 2.74
C THR A 243 -12.53 8.32 4.11
N VAL A 244 -11.75 8.26 5.19
CA VAL A 244 -12.28 8.27 6.54
C VAL A 244 -12.95 9.61 6.89
N GLN A 245 -12.38 10.73 6.45
CA GLN A 245 -12.96 12.05 6.64
C GLN A 245 -14.32 12.21 5.93
N ILE A 246 -14.49 11.57 4.76
CA ILE A 246 -15.68 11.72 3.92
C ILE A 246 -16.79 10.73 4.32
N VAL A 247 -16.45 9.45 4.62
CA VAL A 247 -17.42 8.39 4.89
C VAL A 247 -17.35 7.82 6.30
N GLY A 248 -16.30 8.13 7.07
CA GLY A 248 -16.06 7.57 8.41
C GLY A 248 -16.94 8.17 9.52
N GLY A 249 -17.74 9.19 9.23
CA GLY A 249 -18.57 9.85 10.22
C GLY A 249 -17.74 10.49 11.36
N LYS A 250 -18.01 10.09 12.59
CA LYS A 250 -17.24 10.56 13.77
C LYS A 250 -15.96 9.75 14.03
N THR A 251 -15.63 8.78 13.15
CA THR A 251 -14.45 7.93 13.32
C THR A 251 -13.19 8.71 13.04
N GLN A 252 -12.29 8.75 14.01
CA GLN A 252 -10.95 9.31 13.86
C GLN A 252 -9.94 8.19 13.71
N LEU A 253 -9.15 8.24 12.65
CA LEU A 253 -7.97 7.40 12.43
C LEU A 253 -6.70 8.27 12.48
N ILE A 254 -5.54 7.63 12.49
CA ILE A 254 -4.26 8.29 12.68
C ILE A 254 -4.01 9.39 11.61
N GLY A 255 -4.37 9.12 10.35
CA GLY A 255 -4.25 10.08 9.27
C GLY A 255 -5.09 11.35 9.49
N ASN A 256 -6.32 11.20 10.01
CA ASN A 256 -7.19 12.35 10.33
C ASN A 256 -6.62 13.19 11.49
N VAL A 257 -6.10 12.53 12.53
CA VAL A 257 -5.52 13.23 13.69
C VAL A 257 -4.21 13.92 13.30
N VAL A 258 -3.38 13.28 12.44
CA VAL A 258 -2.19 13.94 11.85
C VAL A 258 -2.62 15.20 11.09
N TYR A 259 -3.58 15.06 10.16
CA TYR A 259 -4.05 16.17 9.34
C TYR A 259 -4.57 17.35 10.19
N SER A 260 -5.39 17.08 11.20
CA SER A 260 -5.92 18.14 12.08
C SER A 260 -4.87 18.79 12.97
N ASN A 261 -3.75 18.11 13.26
CA ASN A 261 -2.66 18.68 14.06
C ASN A 261 -1.62 19.44 13.23
N ILE A 262 -1.63 19.37 11.89
CA ILE A 262 -0.63 20.07 11.06
C ILE A 262 -0.62 21.58 11.35
N GLU A 263 -1.79 22.19 11.51
CA GLU A 263 -1.91 23.63 11.76
C GLU A 263 -1.85 23.99 13.26
N LEU A 264 -2.24 23.06 14.14
CA LEU A 264 -2.37 23.33 15.58
C LEU A 264 -1.09 23.00 16.36
N ASN A 265 -0.48 21.87 16.03
CA ASN A 265 0.69 21.34 16.74
C ASN A 265 1.52 20.46 15.78
N LEU A 266 2.34 21.09 14.96
CA LEU A 266 3.16 20.40 13.96
C LEU A 266 4.09 19.32 14.55
N PRO A 267 4.78 19.55 15.70
CA PRO A 267 5.58 18.49 16.35
C PRO A 267 4.77 17.26 16.76
N MET A 268 3.54 17.45 17.27
CA MET A 268 2.65 16.34 17.60
C MET A 268 2.16 15.61 16.33
N ALA A 269 1.81 16.37 15.27
CA ALA A 269 1.46 15.79 13.98
C ALA A 269 2.62 14.96 13.43
N ALA A 270 3.86 15.44 13.55
CA ALA A 270 5.06 14.73 13.14
C ALA A 270 5.28 13.45 13.96
N ALA A 271 5.12 13.52 15.29
CA ALA A 271 5.23 12.35 16.16
C ALA A 271 4.18 11.29 15.83
N LEU A 272 2.91 11.69 15.61
CA LEU A 272 1.84 10.81 15.14
C LEU A 272 2.15 10.21 13.77
N GLY A 273 2.72 11.00 12.84
CA GLY A 273 3.10 10.57 11.50
C GLY A 273 4.22 9.53 11.47
N THR A 274 5.04 9.44 12.52
CA THR A 274 6.07 8.38 12.63
C THR A 274 5.45 7.01 12.94
N VAL A 275 4.28 6.98 13.58
CA VAL A 275 3.63 5.72 14.00
C VAL A 275 3.26 4.83 12.80
N PRO A 276 2.57 5.31 11.74
CA PRO A 276 2.33 4.51 10.55
C PRO A 276 3.60 3.96 9.92
N VAL A 277 4.67 4.76 9.88
CA VAL A 277 5.97 4.33 9.33
C VAL A 277 6.52 3.15 10.12
N VAL A 278 6.55 3.24 11.45
CA VAL A 278 7.01 2.15 12.32
C VAL A 278 6.13 0.91 12.16
N VAL A 279 4.81 1.09 12.15
CA VAL A 279 3.84 -0.01 11.98
C VAL A 279 4.04 -0.73 10.64
N ILE A 280 4.22 0.03 9.54
CA ILE A 280 4.48 -0.54 8.21
C ILE A 280 5.81 -1.30 8.19
N VAL A 281 6.88 -0.75 8.79
CA VAL A 281 8.18 -1.44 8.87
C VAL A 281 8.06 -2.75 9.64
N VAL A 282 7.37 -2.75 10.77
CA VAL A 282 7.10 -3.97 11.56
C VAL A 282 6.29 -4.98 10.75
N TYR A 283 5.26 -4.50 10.04
CA TYR A 283 4.44 -5.35 9.17
C TYR A 283 5.27 -5.98 8.04
N LEU A 284 6.11 -5.20 7.37
CA LEU A 284 7.04 -5.69 6.33
C LEU A 284 8.00 -6.75 6.87
N LEU A 285 8.58 -6.52 8.04
CA LEU A 285 9.47 -7.48 8.69
C LEU A 285 8.75 -8.78 9.05
N ALA A 286 7.49 -8.70 9.50
CA ALA A 286 6.65 -9.87 9.76
C ALA A 286 6.37 -10.64 8.45
N MET A 287 6.01 -9.94 7.36
CA MET A 287 5.73 -10.53 6.07
C MET A 287 6.97 -11.08 5.36
N ARG A 288 8.18 -10.62 5.69
CA ARG A 288 9.43 -11.16 5.15
C ARG A 288 9.56 -12.67 5.34
N ARG A 289 9.07 -13.20 6.46
CA ARG A 289 9.10 -14.64 6.77
C ARG A 289 8.20 -15.50 5.89
N THR A 290 7.22 -14.89 5.20
CA THR A 290 6.29 -15.60 4.30
C THR A 290 6.79 -15.71 2.86
N GLY A 291 7.98 -15.17 2.54
CA GLY A 291 8.50 -15.13 1.16
C GLY A 291 7.88 -14.01 0.31
N ALA A 292 7.08 -13.11 0.90
CA ALA A 292 6.42 -12.01 0.18
C ALA A 292 7.40 -11.10 -0.59
N LEU A 293 8.61 -10.90 -0.07
CA LEU A 293 9.62 -10.05 -0.71
C LEU A 293 10.29 -10.68 -1.93
N SER A 294 10.19 -12.00 -2.11
CA SER A 294 10.72 -12.69 -3.30
C SER A 294 9.72 -12.68 -4.46
N SER A 295 8.47 -12.29 -4.21
CA SER A 295 7.39 -12.20 -5.19
C SER A 295 7.02 -10.75 -5.57
N LEU A 296 7.71 -9.75 -5.00
CA LEU A 296 7.70 -8.34 -5.39
C LEU A 296 8.81 -8.05 -6.40
#